data_2bdbc8dfbbbb495b82e5cc337de090eb
#
_entry.id   2bdbc8dfbbbb495b82e5cc337de090eb
#
_cell.length_a   1.000
_cell.length_b   1.000
_cell.length_c   1.000
_cell.angle_alpha   90.00
_cell.angle_beta   90.00
_cell.angle_gamma   90.00
#
_symmetry.space_group_name_H-M   'P 1'
#
loop_
_entity.id
_entity.type
_entity.pdbx_description
1 polymer ?
#
loop_
_entity_poly.entity_id
_entity_poly.type
_entity_poly.pdbx_seq_one_letter_code
_entity_poly.pdbx_strand_id
1 'polypeptide(L)'
;ELCVNDDRLYRALDALLPHKRRLESYLKERMGELFKLSYDLLLYDVTSTYFEGEMAGNPQAQRGYSRDKRPDCKQVCIGLVVSRCGMPLGYEVFEGNRHDSKTLQEMVVEIESRYGRADRIWVLDRGMISEKKIEFLKQEGRRYIVGTPRSQLKAYQQELLEGSWEEVHEGLEVQLCPTPNGQETFI
;
A
#
# COMPACT_ATOMS: atom_id res chain seq x y z
N GLU A 1 32.56 23.77 10.77
CA GLU A 1 31.44 23.25 9.98
C GLU A 1 31.81 21.83 9.54
N LEU A 2 31.07 20.83 10.06
CA LEU A 2 31.18 19.47 9.59
C LEU A 2 30.54 19.40 8.20
N CYS A 3 31.34 19.52 7.16
CA CYS A 3 30.86 19.29 5.80
C CYS A 3 30.51 17.81 5.68
N VAL A 4 29.21 17.50 5.68
CA VAL A 4 28.74 16.14 5.44
C VAL A 4 28.88 15.85 3.96
N ASN A 5 29.78 14.93 3.63
CA ASN A 5 29.97 14.49 2.25
C ASN A 5 28.87 13.48 1.87
N ASP A 6 28.23 13.69 0.73
CA ASP A 6 27.16 12.85 0.20
C ASP A 6 27.55 11.38 0.12
N ASP A 7 28.79 11.07 -0.28
CA ASP A 7 29.31 9.71 -0.30
C ASP A 7 29.26 9.01 1.07
N ARG A 8 29.47 9.75 2.14
CA ARG A 8 29.39 9.20 3.51
C ARG A 8 27.96 8.86 3.89
N LEU A 9 27.00 9.67 3.44
CA LEU A 9 25.58 9.40 3.66
C LEU A 9 25.14 8.15 2.89
N TYR A 10 25.50 8.04 1.62
CA TYR A 10 25.20 6.84 0.82
C TYR A 10 25.83 5.58 1.40
N ARG A 11 27.10 5.62 1.80
CA ARG A 11 27.76 4.47 2.46
C ARG A 11 27.10 4.09 3.80
N ALA A 12 26.57 5.07 4.55
CA ALA A 12 25.83 4.77 5.77
C ALA A 12 24.52 4.06 5.46
N LEU A 13 23.79 4.47 4.40
CA LEU A 13 22.58 3.78 3.94
C LEU A 13 22.90 2.37 3.45
N ASP A 14 23.98 2.18 2.68
CA ASP A 14 24.41 0.86 2.23
C ASP A 14 24.75 -0.07 3.41
N ALA A 15 25.36 0.48 4.47
CA ALA A 15 25.65 -0.29 5.69
C ALA A 15 24.37 -0.65 6.47
N LEU A 16 23.30 0.14 6.38
CA LEU A 16 22.02 -0.13 7.03
C LEU A 16 21.16 -1.14 6.25
N LEU A 17 21.30 -1.21 4.93
CA LEU A 17 20.46 -2.04 4.05
C LEU A 17 20.41 -3.52 4.45
N PRO A 18 21.51 -4.21 4.81
CA PRO A 18 21.45 -5.60 5.29
C PRO A 18 20.64 -5.77 6.58
N HIS A 19 20.47 -4.69 7.35
CA HIS A 19 19.75 -4.68 8.62
C HIS A 19 18.30 -4.18 8.49
N LYS A 20 17.83 -3.90 7.28
CA LYS A 20 16.50 -3.31 7.00
C LYS A 20 15.39 -4.01 7.80
N ARG A 21 15.25 -5.33 7.66
CA ARG A 21 14.18 -6.09 8.34
C ARG A 21 14.22 -5.96 9.86
N ARG A 22 15.42 -6.07 10.43
CA ARG A 22 15.63 -5.94 11.89
C ARG A 22 15.31 -4.52 12.38
N LEU A 23 15.70 -3.52 11.60
CA LEU A 23 15.44 -2.12 11.91
C LEU A 23 13.94 -1.82 11.85
N GLU A 24 13.25 -2.28 10.81
CA GLU A 24 11.79 -2.10 10.66
C GLU A 24 11.02 -2.76 11.83
N SER A 25 11.37 -3.99 12.20
CA SER A 25 10.75 -4.67 13.36
C SER A 25 10.99 -3.92 14.66
N TYR A 26 12.22 -3.48 14.90
CA TYR A 26 12.57 -2.69 16.08
C TYR A 26 11.79 -1.36 16.13
N LEU A 27 11.75 -0.64 15.01
CA LEU A 27 11.03 0.63 14.94
C LEU A 27 9.53 0.44 15.16
N LYS A 28 8.93 -0.61 14.60
CA LYS A 28 7.51 -0.95 14.83
C LYS A 28 7.22 -1.15 16.31
N GLU A 29 8.04 -1.95 17.01
CA GLU A 29 7.86 -2.21 18.44
C GLU A 29 8.00 -0.92 19.25
N ARG A 30 9.08 -0.17 19.02
CA ARG A 30 9.34 1.07 19.77
C ARG A 30 8.30 2.16 19.51
N MET A 31 7.86 2.30 18.28
CA MET A 31 6.79 3.26 17.94
C MET A 31 5.46 2.82 18.50
N GLY A 32 5.16 1.50 18.49
CA GLY A 32 3.98 0.95 19.13
C GLY A 32 3.94 1.24 20.63
N GLU A 33 5.05 1.07 21.33
CA GLU A 33 5.18 1.36 22.76
C GLU A 33 5.06 2.86 23.06
N LEU A 34 5.85 3.70 22.34
CA LEU A 34 5.95 5.13 22.62
C LEU A 34 4.67 5.91 22.26
N PHE A 35 4.02 5.57 21.16
CA PHE A 35 2.87 6.29 20.62
C PHE A 35 1.57 5.52 20.75
N LYS A 36 1.58 4.34 21.38
CA LYS A 36 0.42 3.44 21.51
C LYS A 36 -0.29 3.21 20.18
N LEU A 37 0.51 2.96 19.13
CA LEU A 37 -0.01 2.80 17.78
C LEU A 37 -0.77 1.48 17.67
N SER A 38 -1.95 1.54 17.07
CA SER A 38 -2.69 0.38 16.60
C SER A 38 -2.27 0.05 15.18
N TYR A 39 -2.14 -1.23 14.89
CA TYR A 39 -1.82 -1.77 13.56
C TYR A 39 -2.94 -2.64 13.03
N ASP A 40 -4.16 -2.35 13.43
CA ASP A 40 -5.40 -3.01 13.02
C ASP A 40 -5.85 -2.59 11.61
N LEU A 41 -5.45 -1.40 11.17
CA LEU A 41 -5.73 -0.89 9.84
C LEU A 41 -4.42 -0.52 9.14
N LEU A 42 -4.20 -1.10 7.97
CA LEU A 42 -3.00 -0.88 7.15
C LEU A 42 -3.38 -0.30 5.79
N LEU A 43 -2.79 0.84 5.46
CA LEU A 43 -2.91 1.44 4.16
C LEU A 43 -1.72 1.02 3.30
N TYR A 44 -2.00 0.56 2.09
CA TYR A 44 -0.99 0.19 1.12
C TYR A 44 -1.15 1.00 -0.16
N ASP A 45 -0.06 1.59 -0.60
CA ASP A 45 0.01 2.28 -1.88
C ASP A 45 1.33 1.97 -2.60
N VAL A 46 1.30 2.11 -3.93
CA VAL A 46 2.47 1.98 -4.79
C VAL A 46 2.71 3.29 -5.50
N THR A 47 3.91 3.80 -5.39
CA THR A 47 4.40 4.94 -6.16
C THR A 47 5.58 4.54 -7.02
N SER A 48 6.01 5.42 -7.92
CA SER A 48 7.24 5.23 -8.69
C SER A 48 8.14 6.44 -8.53
N THR A 49 9.44 6.20 -8.64
CA THR A 49 10.42 7.28 -8.77
C THR A 49 11.35 6.97 -9.94
N TYR A 50 11.67 7.99 -10.72
CA TYR A 50 12.52 7.85 -11.88
C TYR A 50 13.96 8.31 -11.62
N PHE A 51 14.86 7.86 -12.46
CA PHE A 51 16.28 8.22 -12.43
C PHE A 51 16.61 9.05 -13.67
N GLU A 52 17.26 10.17 -13.50
CA GLU A 52 17.74 10.99 -14.64
C GLU A 52 18.97 10.40 -15.34
N GLY A 53 19.62 9.42 -14.71
CA GLY A 53 20.75 8.69 -15.29
C GLY A 53 20.36 7.36 -15.93
N GLU A 54 21.30 6.73 -16.63
CA GLU A 54 21.08 5.44 -17.32
C GLU A 54 20.88 4.25 -16.37
N MET A 55 21.33 4.33 -15.15
CA MET A 55 21.22 3.29 -14.12
C MET A 55 21.53 1.88 -14.64
N ALA A 56 22.59 1.76 -15.47
CA ALA A 56 22.95 0.50 -16.13
C ALA A 56 23.30 -0.63 -15.14
N GLY A 57 23.80 -0.28 -13.97
CA GLY A 57 24.16 -1.24 -12.91
C GLY A 57 23.01 -1.65 -12.00
N ASN A 58 21.80 -1.07 -12.14
CA ASN A 58 20.66 -1.41 -11.30
C ASN A 58 19.64 -2.23 -12.08
N PRO A 59 19.50 -3.56 -11.81
CA PRO A 59 18.57 -4.42 -12.54
C PRO A 59 17.10 -4.08 -12.27
N GLN A 60 16.78 -3.46 -11.14
CA GLN A 60 15.43 -3.02 -10.81
C GLN A 60 15.00 -1.75 -11.57
N ALA A 61 15.98 -0.95 -12.02
CA ALA A 61 15.71 0.26 -12.79
C ALA A 61 15.27 -0.08 -14.21
N GLN A 62 13.96 -0.09 -14.45
CA GLN A 62 13.33 -0.45 -15.70
C GLN A 62 12.43 0.67 -16.22
N ARG A 63 12.24 0.76 -17.55
CA ARG A 63 11.22 1.64 -18.12
C ARG A 63 9.85 1.00 -17.96
N GLY A 64 8.89 1.79 -17.50
CA GLY A 64 7.52 1.33 -17.23
C GLY A 64 6.52 2.48 -17.35
N TYR A 65 5.32 2.28 -16.84
CA TYR A 65 4.32 3.34 -16.75
C TYR A 65 4.78 4.41 -15.78
N SER A 66 5.13 5.58 -16.29
CA SER A 66 5.61 6.71 -15.47
C SER A 66 4.44 7.59 -15.03
N ARG A 67 4.18 7.66 -13.73
CA ARG A 67 3.23 8.60 -13.14
C ARG A 67 3.70 10.06 -13.28
N ASP A 68 5.02 10.25 -13.33
CA ASP A 68 5.68 11.56 -13.48
C ASP A 68 5.79 12.04 -14.94
N LYS A 69 5.17 11.29 -15.88
CA LYS A 69 5.22 11.58 -17.33
C LYS A 69 6.63 11.59 -17.91
N ARG A 70 7.54 10.79 -17.35
CA ARG A 70 8.92 10.60 -17.80
C ARG A 70 9.15 9.18 -18.34
N PRO A 71 8.49 8.78 -19.45
CA PRO A 71 8.65 7.45 -20.03
C PRO A 71 10.05 7.23 -20.64
N ASP A 72 10.81 8.28 -20.84
CA ASP A 72 12.20 8.31 -21.27
C ASP A 72 13.15 7.78 -20.19
N CYS A 73 12.80 7.94 -18.92
CA CYS A 73 13.63 7.57 -17.78
C CYS A 73 13.34 6.15 -17.29
N LYS A 74 14.37 5.50 -16.74
CA LYS A 74 14.18 4.29 -15.94
C LYS A 74 13.64 4.68 -14.56
N GLN A 75 12.86 3.80 -13.97
CA GLN A 75 12.22 4.01 -12.68
C GLN A 75 12.27 2.73 -11.83
N VAL A 76 11.94 2.86 -10.56
CA VAL A 76 11.57 1.76 -9.67
C VAL A 76 10.19 2.02 -9.10
N CYS A 77 9.47 0.96 -8.76
CA CYS A 77 8.21 1.06 -8.03
C CYS A 77 8.48 0.83 -6.53
N ILE A 78 7.83 1.60 -5.68
CA ILE A 78 7.97 1.53 -4.23
C ILE A 78 6.60 1.25 -3.64
N GLY A 79 6.44 0.09 -3.04
CA GLY A 79 5.27 -0.25 -2.24
C GLY A 79 5.51 0.15 -0.78
N LEU A 80 4.60 0.92 -0.21
CA LEU A 80 4.69 1.39 1.17
C LEU A 80 3.45 0.93 1.95
N VAL A 81 3.68 0.41 3.14
CA VAL A 81 2.62 0.09 4.11
C VAL A 81 2.73 1.03 5.29
N VAL A 82 1.64 1.67 5.62
CA VAL A 82 1.54 2.57 6.77
C VAL A 82 0.36 2.21 7.68
N SER A 83 0.47 2.57 8.95
CA SER A 83 -0.64 2.50 9.90
C SER A 83 -1.69 3.57 9.62
N ARG A 84 -2.83 3.50 10.30
CA ARG A 84 -3.93 4.49 10.24
C ARG A 84 -3.45 5.94 10.45
N CYS A 85 -2.46 6.15 11.30
CA CYS A 85 -1.90 7.49 11.58
C CYS A 85 -0.72 7.86 10.66
N GLY A 86 -0.51 7.12 9.56
CA GLY A 86 0.55 7.43 8.59
C GLY A 86 1.95 6.94 8.99
N MET A 87 2.10 6.21 10.10
CA MET A 87 3.40 5.68 10.51
C MET A 87 3.82 4.52 9.61
N PRO A 88 5.00 4.59 8.95
CA PRO A 88 5.46 3.54 8.07
C PRO A 88 5.80 2.25 8.85
N LEU A 89 5.35 1.14 8.31
CA LEU A 89 5.62 -0.21 8.83
C LEU A 89 6.68 -0.96 8.04
N GLY A 90 6.67 -0.74 6.73
CA GLY A 90 7.61 -1.38 5.83
C GLY A 90 7.41 -0.90 4.41
N TYR A 91 8.44 -1.11 3.61
CA TYR A 91 8.42 -0.80 2.18
C TYR A 91 9.14 -1.90 1.40
N GLU A 92 8.77 -2.04 0.14
CA GLU A 92 9.52 -2.86 -0.82
C GLU A 92 9.75 -2.09 -2.11
N VAL A 93 10.92 -2.34 -2.72
CA VAL A 93 11.28 -1.76 -4.00
C VAL A 93 11.16 -2.84 -5.07
N PHE A 94 10.36 -2.54 -6.08
CA PHE A 94 10.09 -3.43 -7.21
C PHE A 94 10.68 -2.89 -8.50
N GLU A 95 10.82 -3.75 -9.48
CA GLU A 95 11.23 -3.36 -10.84
C GLU A 95 10.29 -2.30 -11.41
N GLY A 96 10.85 -1.30 -12.08
CA GLY A 96 10.10 -0.15 -12.58
C GLY A 96 9.06 -0.44 -13.66
N ASN A 97 9.13 -1.60 -14.31
CA ASN A 97 8.13 -2.08 -15.27
C ASN A 97 7.07 -2.99 -14.63
N ARG A 98 7.10 -3.14 -13.32
CA ARG A 98 6.19 -4.04 -12.62
C ARG A 98 4.80 -3.45 -12.51
N HIS A 99 3.80 -4.25 -12.84
CA HIS A 99 2.39 -3.85 -12.67
C HIS A 99 1.98 -3.94 -11.20
N ASP A 100 1.27 -2.92 -10.72
CA ASP A 100 0.74 -2.81 -9.35
C ASP A 100 -0.04 -4.06 -8.92
N SER A 101 -0.52 -4.86 -9.89
CA SER A 101 -1.30 -6.06 -9.62
C SER A 101 -0.52 -7.19 -8.92
N LYS A 102 0.78 -7.28 -9.12
CA LYS A 102 1.61 -8.34 -8.52
C LYS A 102 2.23 -7.91 -7.19
N THR A 103 2.40 -6.61 -6.99
CA THR A 103 3.06 -6.04 -5.82
C THR A 103 2.24 -6.21 -4.55
N LEU A 104 0.91 -6.13 -4.63
CA LEU A 104 0.02 -6.31 -3.48
C LEU A 104 0.20 -7.66 -2.79
N GLN A 105 0.16 -8.76 -3.56
CA GLN A 105 0.27 -10.09 -2.98
C GLN A 105 1.60 -10.29 -2.25
N GLU A 106 2.70 -9.87 -2.87
CA GLU A 106 4.03 -9.97 -2.27
C GLU A 106 4.14 -9.13 -1.01
N MET A 107 3.60 -7.91 -1.02
CA MET A 107 3.63 -7.04 0.15
C MET A 107 2.78 -7.59 1.30
N VAL A 108 1.57 -8.09 1.02
CA VAL A 108 0.71 -8.70 2.05
C VAL A 108 1.41 -9.89 2.68
N VAL A 109 1.95 -10.80 1.86
CA VAL A 109 2.70 -11.98 2.35
C VAL A 109 3.92 -11.57 3.15
N GLU A 110 4.68 -10.56 2.70
CA GLU A 110 5.87 -10.09 3.42
C GLU A 110 5.50 -9.47 4.78
N ILE A 111 4.48 -8.64 4.85
CA ILE A 111 4.00 -8.05 6.11
C ILE A 111 3.48 -9.14 7.06
N GLU A 112 2.71 -10.09 6.55
CA GLU A 112 2.20 -11.20 7.38
C GLU A 112 3.33 -12.12 7.86
N SER A 113 4.36 -12.36 7.05
CA SER A 113 5.53 -13.15 7.46
C SER A 113 6.35 -12.48 8.56
N ARG A 114 6.46 -11.16 8.53
CA ARG A 114 7.23 -10.38 9.52
C ARG A 114 6.49 -10.15 10.83
N TYR A 115 5.20 -9.86 10.75
CA TYR A 115 4.42 -9.35 11.88
C TYR A 115 3.27 -10.27 12.31
N GLY A 116 3.22 -11.44 11.71
CA GLY A 116 2.15 -12.41 11.93
C GLY A 116 0.84 -11.98 11.23
N ARG A 117 -0.06 -12.94 11.15
CA ARG A 117 -1.42 -12.76 10.67
C ARG A 117 -2.28 -12.22 11.80
N ALA A 118 -2.39 -10.92 11.90
CA ALA A 118 -3.34 -10.29 12.82
C ALA A 118 -4.67 -10.04 12.11
N ASP A 119 -5.71 -9.81 12.88
CA ASP A 119 -7.02 -9.37 12.38
C ASP A 119 -6.93 -7.91 11.90
N ARG A 120 -6.32 -7.74 10.73
CA ARG A 120 -6.04 -6.44 10.11
C ARG A 120 -6.99 -6.15 8.97
N ILE A 121 -7.26 -4.86 8.75
CA ILE A 121 -8.00 -4.37 7.59
C ILE A 121 -7.01 -3.76 6.61
N TRP A 122 -6.97 -4.30 5.40
CA TRP A 122 -6.17 -3.75 4.31
C TRP A 122 -6.96 -2.68 3.55
N VAL A 123 -6.42 -1.48 3.47
CA VAL A 123 -7.03 -0.36 2.73
C VAL A 123 -6.23 -0.12 1.45
N LEU A 124 -6.90 -0.17 0.32
CA LEU A 124 -6.30 -0.15 -1.01
C LEU A 124 -7.02 0.83 -1.92
N ASP A 125 -6.27 1.56 -2.75
CA ASP A 125 -6.88 2.43 -3.76
C ASP A 125 -7.50 1.61 -4.91
N ARG A 126 -8.52 2.20 -5.53
CA ARG A 126 -9.27 1.61 -6.66
C ARG A 126 -8.38 1.21 -7.84
N GLY A 127 -7.32 1.97 -8.12
CA GLY A 127 -6.39 1.70 -9.21
C GLY A 127 -5.60 0.41 -9.05
N MET A 128 -5.58 -0.12 -7.85
CA MET A 128 -4.84 -1.33 -7.51
C MET A 128 -5.70 -2.60 -7.56
N ILE A 129 -7.01 -2.49 -7.75
CA ILE A 129 -7.96 -3.60 -7.56
C ILE A 129 -8.32 -4.28 -8.87
N SER A 130 -8.36 -5.61 -8.82
CA SER A 130 -8.94 -6.50 -9.83
C SER A 130 -9.64 -7.66 -9.12
N GLU A 131 -10.53 -8.38 -9.81
CA GLU A 131 -11.23 -9.55 -9.26
C GLU A 131 -10.28 -10.56 -8.63
N LYS A 132 -9.18 -10.86 -9.31
CA LYS A 132 -8.14 -11.79 -8.80
C LYS A 132 -7.51 -11.34 -7.48
N LYS A 133 -7.38 -10.04 -7.27
CA LYS A 133 -6.84 -9.49 -6.02
C LYS A 133 -7.85 -9.53 -4.89
N ILE A 134 -9.10 -9.25 -5.18
CA ILE A 134 -10.20 -9.42 -4.23
C ILE A 134 -10.27 -10.89 -3.80
N GLU A 135 -10.21 -11.82 -4.76
CA GLU A 135 -10.17 -13.25 -4.48
C GLU A 135 -8.99 -13.64 -3.59
N PHE A 136 -7.78 -13.12 -3.87
CA PHE A 136 -6.61 -13.32 -2.99
C PHE A 136 -6.84 -12.80 -1.58
N LEU A 137 -7.45 -11.62 -1.42
CA LEU A 137 -7.75 -11.09 -0.10
C LEU A 137 -8.81 -11.93 0.63
N LYS A 138 -9.80 -12.44 -0.09
CA LYS A 138 -10.83 -13.35 0.45
C LYS A 138 -10.28 -14.72 0.85
N GLN A 139 -9.35 -15.23 0.07
CA GLN A 139 -8.66 -16.48 0.36
C GLN A 139 -8.07 -16.44 1.73
N GLU A 140 -8.26 -16.99 2.69
CA GLU A 140 -7.66 -16.89 4.02
C GLU A 140 -8.33 -15.85 4.96
N GLY A 141 -9.52 -15.34 4.57
CA GLY A 141 -10.35 -14.51 5.44
C GLY A 141 -9.74 -13.16 5.80
N ARG A 142 -8.96 -12.56 4.91
CA ARG A 142 -8.43 -11.20 5.12
C ARG A 142 -9.55 -10.17 5.00
N ARG A 143 -9.57 -9.22 5.91
CA ARG A 143 -10.48 -8.09 5.84
C ARG A 143 -9.87 -6.97 5.00
N TYR A 144 -10.69 -6.29 4.21
CA TYR A 144 -10.23 -5.23 3.33
C TYR A 144 -11.29 -4.16 3.09
N ILE A 145 -10.80 -2.96 2.77
CA ILE A 145 -11.57 -1.84 2.23
C ILE A 145 -10.89 -1.44 0.93
N VAL A 146 -11.65 -1.37 -0.15
CA VAL A 146 -11.11 -1.07 -1.47
C VAL A 146 -11.95 -0.01 -2.17
N GLY A 147 -11.30 0.91 -2.86
CA GLY A 147 -11.97 1.88 -3.69
C GLY A 147 -12.68 1.21 -4.87
N THR A 148 -13.96 1.44 -5.04
CA THR A 148 -14.77 0.83 -6.12
C THR A 148 -14.74 1.69 -7.39
N PRO A 149 -14.51 1.11 -8.58
CA PRO A 149 -14.63 1.83 -9.84
C PRO A 149 -16.04 2.37 -10.05
N ARG A 150 -16.14 3.60 -10.57
CA ARG A 150 -17.45 4.24 -10.84
C ARG A 150 -18.37 3.40 -11.73
N SER A 151 -17.82 2.57 -12.60
CA SER A 151 -18.61 1.66 -13.45
C SER A 151 -19.43 0.64 -12.66
N GLN A 152 -18.99 0.27 -11.46
CA GLN A 152 -19.69 -0.68 -10.59
C GLN A 152 -20.77 0.00 -9.74
N LEU A 153 -20.73 1.33 -9.57
CA LEU A 153 -21.74 2.08 -8.81
C LEU A 153 -23.15 1.93 -9.39
N LYS A 154 -23.25 1.70 -10.71
CA LYS A 154 -24.56 1.49 -11.36
C LYS A 154 -25.31 0.27 -10.83
N ALA A 155 -24.61 -0.74 -10.35
CA ALA A 155 -25.24 -1.93 -9.76
C ALA A 155 -25.92 -1.65 -8.42
N TYR A 156 -25.57 -0.54 -7.75
CA TYR A 156 -26.10 -0.13 -6.45
C TYR A 156 -26.94 1.14 -6.54
N GLN A 157 -27.35 1.53 -7.75
CA GLN A 157 -28.05 2.80 -7.96
C GLN A 157 -29.34 2.87 -7.18
N GLN A 158 -30.09 1.78 -7.11
CA GLN A 158 -31.37 1.74 -6.41
C GLN A 158 -31.14 1.84 -4.89
N GLU A 159 -30.23 1.07 -4.35
CA GLU A 159 -29.87 1.08 -2.93
C GLU A 159 -29.37 2.46 -2.50
N LEU A 160 -28.52 3.10 -3.32
CA LEU A 160 -27.99 4.43 -3.05
C LEU A 160 -29.05 5.53 -3.05
N LEU A 161 -30.16 5.35 -3.79
CA LEU A 161 -31.26 6.32 -3.84
C LEU A 161 -32.30 6.10 -2.75
N GLU A 162 -32.57 4.85 -2.39
CA GLU A 162 -33.64 4.46 -1.47
C GLU A 162 -33.19 4.19 -0.04
N GLY A 163 -31.90 3.99 0.15
CA GLY A 163 -31.33 3.66 1.45
C GLY A 163 -31.17 4.83 2.41
N SER A 164 -30.97 4.52 3.68
CA SER A 164 -30.71 5.51 4.73
C SER A 164 -29.21 5.79 4.84
N TRP A 165 -28.86 7.06 4.83
CA TRP A 165 -27.50 7.52 5.07
C TRP A 165 -27.31 7.83 6.56
N GLU A 166 -26.20 7.39 7.11
CA GLU A 166 -25.80 7.65 8.49
C GLU A 166 -24.60 8.59 8.52
N GLU A 167 -24.74 9.73 9.20
CA GLU A 167 -23.60 10.63 9.40
C GLU A 167 -22.67 10.04 10.46
N VAL A 168 -21.46 9.68 10.04
CA VAL A 168 -20.42 9.09 10.90
C VAL A 168 -19.38 10.11 11.36
N HIS A 169 -19.30 11.23 10.66
CA HIS A 169 -18.45 12.37 10.96
C HIS A 169 -19.01 13.63 10.28
N GLU A 170 -18.67 14.81 10.80
CA GLU A 170 -19.11 16.07 10.22
C GLU A 170 -18.84 16.12 8.70
N GLY A 171 -19.91 16.19 7.92
CA GLY A 171 -19.87 16.21 6.45
C GLY A 171 -19.53 14.88 5.78
N LEU A 172 -19.53 13.76 6.52
CA LEU A 172 -19.32 12.42 5.99
C LEU A 172 -20.48 11.50 6.35
N GLU A 173 -21.26 11.13 5.34
CA GLU A 173 -22.33 10.16 5.46
C GLU A 173 -21.93 8.82 4.84
N VAL A 174 -22.37 7.72 5.41
CA VAL A 174 -22.14 6.37 4.92
C VAL A 174 -23.46 5.61 4.80
N GLN A 175 -23.50 4.70 3.86
CA GLN A 175 -24.58 3.74 3.69
C GLN A 175 -24.00 2.36 3.44
N LEU A 176 -24.48 1.36 4.12
CA LEU A 176 -24.07 -0.02 3.94
C LEU A 176 -25.01 -0.76 3.01
N CYS A 177 -24.52 -1.15 1.83
CA CYS A 177 -25.27 -1.92 0.85
C CYS A 177 -24.68 -3.33 0.74
N PRO A 178 -25.44 -4.40 1.03
CA PRO A 178 -24.96 -5.76 0.81
C PRO A 178 -24.72 -5.99 -0.69
N THR A 179 -23.63 -6.67 -1.01
CA THR A 179 -23.39 -7.09 -2.39
C THR A 179 -24.40 -8.18 -2.81
N PRO A 180 -24.72 -8.31 -4.11
CA PRO A 180 -25.69 -9.31 -4.59
C PRO A 180 -25.39 -10.75 -4.16
N ASN A 181 -24.14 -11.09 -3.90
CA ASN A 181 -23.71 -12.39 -3.38
C ASN A 181 -23.69 -12.47 -1.85
N GLY A 182 -23.97 -11.39 -1.14
CA GLY A 182 -24.05 -11.33 0.33
C GLY A 182 -22.73 -11.53 1.07
N GLN A 183 -21.60 -11.58 0.35
CA GLN A 183 -20.27 -11.84 0.96
C GLN A 183 -19.50 -10.56 1.31
N GLU A 184 -19.91 -9.44 0.79
CA GLU A 184 -19.26 -8.14 0.95
C GLU A 184 -20.32 -7.08 1.26
N THR A 185 -19.84 -5.94 1.73
CA THR A 185 -20.67 -4.76 1.92
C THR A 185 -20.03 -3.62 1.13
N PHE A 186 -20.85 -2.94 0.34
CA PHE A 186 -20.50 -1.69 -0.33
C PHE A 186 -20.80 -0.53 0.63
N ILE A 187 -19.87 0.42 0.74
CA ILE A 187 -19.98 1.57 1.63
C ILE A 187 -20.00 2.86 0.80
#